data_898b28544f660f20ea86f7fc6c5502e3
#
_entry.id   898b28544f660f20ea86f7fc6c5502e3
#
_cell.length_a   1.000
_cell.length_b   1.000
_cell.length_c   1.000
_cell.angle_alpha   90.00
_cell.angle_beta   90.00
_cell.angle_gamma   90.00
#
_symmetry.space_group_name_H-M   'P 1'
#
loop_
_entity.id
_entity.type
_entity.pdbx_description
1 polymer ?
#
loop_
_entity_poly.entity_id
_entity_poly.type
_entity_poly.pdbx_seq_one_letter_code
_entity_poly.pdbx_strand_id
1 'polypeptide(L)'
;MPPGVAGRRTAPTSIPEPKILYPTMEEFSDFMGYIKSIEESGDSKAGICKIVPPKEWVPRKAGYDLNDMNYTIQGPIKQNFKNFGDRGCFQTKGIIRKEMSVLEYHKMAHSDKYKTPRHDSYDDLEKLYWKSLAYGPPVYGCDVSNAISDPDLKVWNIAKLDSILKTVSEDLNQEIQGVNTPYLYFGMWKATFSWHVEDMDLYAINHIHKGYVNCSCILRR
;
A
#
# COMPACT_ATOMS: atom_id res chain seq x y z
N MET A 1 -3.66 32.63 -36.04
CA MET A 1 -4.12 31.24 -36.08
C MET A 1 -4.76 30.94 -34.74
N PRO A 2 -6.00 30.45 -34.66
CA PRO A 2 -6.59 30.09 -33.37
C PRO A 2 -5.92 28.81 -32.81
N PRO A 3 -5.78 28.67 -31.45
CA PRO A 3 -5.17 27.49 -30.84
C PRO A 3 -6.05 26.26 -31.08
N GLY A 4 -5.42 25.20 -31.55
CA GLY A 4 -6.07 23.93 -31.83
C GLY A 4 -6.82 23.37 -30.62
N VAL A 5 -8.04 22.95 -30.85
CA VAL A 5 -8.89 22.23 -29.90
C VAL A 5 -8.18 20.91 -29.53
N ALA A 6 -7.67 20.85 -28.31
CA ALA A 6 -7.15 19.60 -27.78
C ALA A 6 -8.29 18.56 -27.82
N GLY A 7 -8.10 17.52 -28.64
CA GLY A 7 -9.07 16.45 -28.79
C GLY A 7 -9.44 15.88 -27.41
N ARG A 8 -10.74 15.78 -27.13
CA ARG A 8 -11.26 15.06 -25.98
C ARG A 8 -10.70 13.64 -26.05
N ARG A 9 -9.82 13.29 -25.13
CA ARG A 9 -9.48 11.89 -24.90
C ARG A 9 -10.77 11.19 -24.49
N THR A 10 -11.29 10.34 -25.33
CA THR A 10 -12.38 9.43 -24.97
C THR A 10 -11.84 8.55 -23.84
N ALA A 11 -12.57 8.48 -22.74
CA ALA A 11 -12.25 7.54 -21.66
C ALA A 11 -12.16 6.12 -22.27
N PRO A 12 -11.20 5.29 -21.83
CA PRO A 12 -11.12 3.92 -22.31
C PRO A 12 -12.44 3.22 -22.03
N THR A 13 -12.91 2.45 -22.99
CA THR A 13 -14.21 1.73 -22.95
C THR A 13 -14.24 0.61 -21.87
N SER A 14 -13.09 0.24 -21.33
CA SER A 14 -12.94 -0.66 -20.20
C SER A 14 -11.67 -0.30 -19.41
N ILE A 15 -11.77 -0.35 -18.09
CA ILE A 15 -10.60 -0.26 -17.21
C ILE A 15 -10.00 -1.66 -17.17
N PRO A 16 -8.70 -1.85 -17.46
CA PRO A 16 -8.06 -3.16 -17.33
C PRO A 16 -8.15 -3.65 -15.89
N GLU A 17 -8.64 -4.87 -15.70
CA GLU A 17 -8.64 -5.49 -14.37
C GLU A 17 -7.24 -5.98 -14.02
N PRO A 18 -6.76 -5.71 -12.79
CA PRO A 18 -5.50 -6.26 -12.31
C PRO A 18 -5.54 -7.78 -12.26
N LYS A 19 -4.52 -8.44 -12.78
CA LYS A 19 -4.42 -9.90 -12.67
C LYS A 19 -4.10 -10.33 -11.25
N ILE A 20 -4.64 -11.49 -10.87
CA ILE A 20 -4.33 -12.17 -9.61
C ILE A 20 -3.47 -13.39 -9.97
N LEU A 21 -2.28 -13.45 -9.41
CA LEU A 21 -1.28 -14.47 -9.69
C LEU A 21 -1.09 -15.37 -8.46
N TYR A 22 -0.94 -16.66 -8.70
CA TYR A 22 -0.80 -17.69 -7.66
C TYR A 22 0.45 -18.53 -7.95
N PRO A 23 1.66 -18.01 -7.66
CA PRO A 23 2.88 -18.75 -7.90
C PRO A 23 2.99 -20.02 -7.05
N THR A 24 3.67 -21.02 -7.57
CA THR A 24 4.19 -22.12 -6.77
C THR A 24 5.32 -21.62 -5.89
N MET A 25 5.71 -22.37 -4.85
CA MET A 25 6.85 -22.00 -4.01
C MET A 25 8.17 -21.97 -4.79
N GLU A 26 8.32 -22.80 -5.82
CA GLU A 26 9.48 -22.80 -6.72
C GLU A 26 9.58 -21.48 -7.48
N GLU A 27 8.52 -21.07 -8.19
CA GLU A 27 8.45 -19.78 -8.89
C GLU A 27 8.64 -18.60 -7.96
N PHE A 28 8.00 -18.66 -6.77
CA PHE A 28 8.06 -17.59 -5.78
C PHE A 28 9.44 -17.45 -5.13
N SER A 29 10.27 -18.48 -5.15
CA SER A 29 11.60 -18.46 -4.53
C SER A 29 12.62 -17.63 -5.29
N ASP A 30 12.45 -17.45 -6.60
CA ASP A 30 13.25 -16.57 -7.44
C ASP A 30 12.52 -15.22 -7.65
N PHE A 31 12.78 -14.25 -6.79
CA PHE A 31 12.12 -12.95 -6.84
C PHE A 31 12.28 -12.26 -8.20
N MET A 32 13.52 -12.10 -8.68
CA MET A 32 13.79 -11.36 -9.92
C MET A 32 13.29 -12.11 -11.15
N GLY A 33 13.46 -13.43 -11.20
CA GLY A 33 12.95 -14.27 -12.27
C GLY A 33 11.42 -14.22 -12.34
N TYR A 34 10.75 -14.25 -11.18
CA TYR A 34 9.29 -14.17 -11.14
C TYR A 34 8.77 -12.79 -11.58
N ILE A 35 9.38 -11.69 -11.13
CA ILE A 35 9.00 -10.34 -11.58
C ILE A 35 9.21 -10.21 -13.10
N LYS A 36 10.31 -10.70 -13.62
CA LYS A 36 10.58 -10.71 -15.07
C LYS A 36 9.53 -11.49 -15.85
N SER A 37 9.12 -12.67 -15.36
CA SER A 37 8.06 -13.47 -15.99
C SER A 37 6.72 -12.74 -16.05
N ILE A 38 6.36 -11.98 -15.00
CA ILE A 38 5.15 -11.15 -14.98
C ILE A 38 5.21 -10.05 -16.04
N GLU A 39 6.38 -9.46 -16.25
CA GLU A 39 6.55 -8.44 -17.31
C GLU A 39 6.45 -9.04 -18.71
N GLU A 40 7.16 -10.14 -18.96
CA GLU A 40 7.20 -10.82 -20.25
C GLU A 40 5.83 -11.37 -20.65
N SER A 41 5.05 -11.90 -19.72
CA SER A 41 3.67 -12.36 -19.96
C SER A 41 2.68 -11.22 -20.21
N GLY A 42 3.05 -10.01 -19.83
CA GLY A 42 2.18 -8.83 -19.89
C GLY A 42 1.09 -8.80 -18.81
N ASP A 43 1.26 -9.55 -17.73
CA ASP A 43 0.32 -9.61 -16.61
C ASP A 43 0.29 -8.32 -15.81
N SER A 44 1.30 -7.47 -15.96
CA SER A 44 1.40 -6.13 -15.37
C SER A 44 0.82 -5.01 -16.27
N LYS A 45 0.18 -5.30 -17.39
CA LYS A 45 -0.35 -4.27 -18.33
C LYS A 45 -1.37 -3.31 -17.73
N ALA A 46 -2.06 -3.71 -16.68
CA ALA A 46 -2.94 -2.82 -15.92
C ALA A 46 -2.19 -1.79 -15.06
N GLY A 47 -0.85 -1.84 -15.04
CA GLY A 47 0.00 -1.06 -14.13
C GLY A 47 0.15 -1.66 -12.74
N ILE A 48 -0.55 -2.75 -12.46
CA ILE A 48 -0.64 -3.39 -11.15
C ILE A 48 -1.02 -4.86 -11.32
N CYS A 49 -0.48 -5.73 -10.48
CA CYS A 49 -0.96 -7.10 -10.32
C CYS A 49 -0.99 -7.48 -8.84
N LYS A 50 -1.83 -8.43 -8.48
CA LYS A 50 -1.90 -9.00 -7.13
C LYS A 50 -1.21 -10.36 -7.14
N ILE A 51 -0.26 -10.56 -6.25
CA ILE A 51 0.39 -11.85 -6.02
C ILE A 51 -0.14 -12.42 -4.72
N VAL A 52 -0.70 -13.62 -4.78
CA VAL A 52 -1.10 -14.39 -3.60
C VAL A 52 0.04 -15.35 -3.30
N PRO A 53 0.82 -15.14 -2.22
CA PRO A 53 1.98 -15.97 -1.94
C PRO A 53 1.58 -17.42 -1.66
N PRO A 54 2.47 -18.38 -1.90
CA PRO A 54 2.27 -19.78 -1.51
C PRO A 54 2.00 -19.90 -0.01
N LYS A 55 1.22 -20.91 0.38
CA LYS A 55 0.87 -21.14 1.79
C LYS A 55 2.06 -21.45 2.68
N GLU A 56 3.11 -22.01 2.09
CA GLU A 56 4.37 -22.35 2.75
C GLU A 56 5.20 -21.13 3.10
N TRP A 57 4.95 -19.99 2.45
CA TRP A 57 5.65 -18.75 2.73
C TRP A 57 5.08 -18.09 3.99
N VAL A 58 5.85 -18.09 5.06
CA VAL A 58 5.49 -17.51 6.35
C VAL A 58 6.47 -16.38 6.67
N PRO A 59 6.09 -15.12 6.44
CA PRO A 59 7.00 -13.99 6.63
C PRO A 59 7.28 -13.66 8.10
N ARG A 60 6.43 -14.11 9.04
CA ARG A 60 6.59 -13.92 10.47
C ARG A 60 6.06 -15.14 11.26
N LYS A 61 6.99 -15.93 11.76
CA LYS A 61 6.69 -17.19 12.50
C LYS A 61 5.92 -16.95 13.80
N ALA A 62 6.24 -15.84 14.50
CA ALA A 62 5.55 -15.45 15.74
C ALA A 62 4.11 -14.95 15.52
N GLY A 63 3.67 -14.82 14.25
CA GLY A 63 2.36 -14.24 13.94
C GLY A 63 2.28 -12.73 14.24
N TYR A 64 1.05 -12.21 14.32
CA TYR A 64 0.77 -10.78 14.42
C TYR A 64 -0.08 -10.47 15.67
N ASP A 65 0.36 -10.96 16.85
CA ASP A 65 -0.23 -10.52 18.11
C ASP A 65 0.25 -9.11 18.43
N LEU A 66 -0.70 -8.21 18.66
CA LEU A 66 -0.40 -6.80 18.92
C LEU A 66 0.24 -6.58 20.29
N ASN A 67 0.09 -7.51 21.22
CA ASN A 67 0.73 -7.44 22.53
C ASN A 67 2.24 -7.68 22.42
N ASP A 68 2.67 -8.45 21.42
CA ASP A 68 4.07 -8.74 21.12
C ASP A 68 4.70 -7.71 20.17
N MET A 69 3.89 -6.76 19.68
CA MET A 69 4.33 -5.71 18.76
C MET A 69 4.65 -4.43 19.50
N ASN A 70 5.90 -4.28 19.92
CA ASN A 70 6.37 -3.08 20.59
C ASN A 70 6.83 -2.01 19.60
N TYR A 71 5.92 -1.57 18.70
CA TYR A 71 6.18 -0.51 17.75
C TYR A 71 5.47 0.78 18.16
N THR A 72 6.15 1.90 17.93
CA THR A 72 5.60 3.24 18.12
C THR A 72 5.41 3.92 16.76
N ILE A 73 4.21 4.42 16.51
CA ILE A 73 3.88 5.22 15.34
C ILE A 73 4.28 6.67 15.64
N GLN A 74 5.35 7.14 15.03
CA GLN A 74 6.06 8.39 15.29
C GLN A 74 5.32 9.58 14.75
N GLY A 75 4.27 9.85 14.63
CA GLY A 75 3.60 11.04 14.08
C GLY A 75 2.45 10.66 13.16
N PRO A 76 1.49 9.88 13.69
CA PRO A 76 0.35 9.49 12.90
C PRO A 76 -0.42 10.72 12.42
N ILE A 77 -0.90 10.67 11.19
CA ILE A 77 -1.49 11.81 10.49
C ILE A 77 -3.01 11.72 10.54
N LYS A 78 -3.66 12.73 11.11
CA LYS A 78 -5.11 12.92 10.93
C LYS A 78 -5.36 13.51 9.55
N GLN A 79 -6.04 12.75 8.69
CA GLN A 79 -6.30 13.12 7.30
C GLN A 79 -7.64 13.86 7.17
N ASN A 80 -7.60 15.17 6.95
CA ASN A 80 -8.80 15.95 6.70
C ASN A 80 -9.00 16.10 5.20
N PHE A 81 -10.12 15.59 4.69
CA PHE A 81 -10.51 15.71 3.29
C PHE A 81 -11.51 16.83 3.13
N LYS A 82 -11.30 17.69 2.16
CA LYS A 82 -12.23 18.78 1.79
C LYS A 82 -12.50 18.71 0.30
N ASN A 83 -13.73 18.97 -0.09
CA ASN A 83 -14.06 19.16 -1.49
C ASN A 83 -13.30 20.36 -2.04
N PHE A 84 -12.75 20.20 -3.21
CA PHE A 84 -12.04 21.24 -3.95
C PHE A 84 -12.69 21.43 -5.33
N GLY A 85 -13.41 22.53 -5.49
CA GLY A 85 -14.17 22.82 -6.69
C GLY A 85 -15.39 21.89 -6.90
N ASP A 86 -15.95 21.93 -8.10
CA ASP A 86 -17.25 21.31 -8.44
C ASP A 86 -17.11 19.94 -9.13
N ARG A 87 -15.88 19.40 -9.24
CA ARG A 87 -15.58 18.24 -10.09
C ARG A 87 -15.28 16.95 -9.32
N GLY A 88 -15.71 16.84 -8.07
CA GLY A 88 -15.46 15.66 -7.24
C GLY A 88 -13.99 15.50 -6.82
N CYS A 89 -13.19 16.56 -6.91
CA CYS A 89 -11.82 16.56 -6.40
C CYS A 89 -11.80 16.80 -4.90
N PHE A 90 -10.89 16.13 -4.20
CA PHE A 90 -10.67 16.32 -2.78
C PHE A 90 -9.25 16.83 -2.52
N GLN A 91 -9.15 17.78 -1.60
CA GLN A 91 -7.87 18.20 -1.05
C GLN A 91 -7.69 17.56 0.32
N THR A 92 -6.53 16.97 0.55
CA THR A 92 -6.16 16.38 1.84
C THR A 92 -5.27 17.32 2.61
N LYS A 93 -5.63 17.59 3.88
CA LYS A 93 -4.77 18.28 4.84
C LYS A 93 -4.43 17.35 5.97
N GLY A 94 -3.16 16.98 6.08
CA GLY A 94 -2.61 16.18 7.18
C GLY A 94 -2.37 17.05 8.42
N ILE A 95 -2.73 16.51 9.59
CA ILE A 95 -2.37 17.10 10.90
C ILE A 95 -1.63 16.01 11.67
N ILE A 96 -0.34 16.24 11.91
CA ILE A 96 0.49 15.34 12.70
C ILE A 96 -0.05 15.29 14.13
N ARG A 97 -0.20 14.09 14.65
CA ARG A 97 -0.62 13.81 16.01
C ARG A 97 0.58 13.39 16.87
N LYS A 98 0.38 13.39 18.17
CA LYS A 98 1.34 12.81 19.12
C LYS A 98 1.56 11.32 18.75
N GLU A 99 2.78 10.87 18.91
CA GLU A 99 3.13 9.46 18.80
C GLU A 99 2.23 8.57 19.66
N MET A 100 2.02 7.36 19.23
CA MET A 100 1.24 6.36 19.93
C MET A 100 1.74 4.95 19.63
N SER A 101 1.53 4.02 20.56
CA SER A 101 1.82 2.61 20.31
C SER A 101 0.85 2.00 19.30
N VAL A 102 1.25 0.92 18.64
CA VAL A 102 0.37 0.16 17.74
C VAL A 102 -0.86 -0.35 18.47
N LEU A 103 -0.73 -0.74 19.74
CA LEU A 103 -1.85 -1.20 20.55
C LEU A 103 -2.87 -0.07 20.82
N GLU A 104 -2.41 1.14 21.14
CA GLU A 104 -3.28 2.31 21.29
C GLU A 104 -3.97 2.66 19.99
N TYR A 105 -3.22 2.62 18.87
CA TYR A 105 -3.78 2.83 17.54
C TYR A 105 -4.87 1.81 17.21
N HIS A 106 -4.63 0.54 17.49
CA HIS A 106 -5.60 -0.53 17.29
C HIS A 106 -6.88 -0.31 18.12
N LYS A 107 -6.75 0.03 19.41
CA LYS A 107 -7.90 0.36 20.26
C LYS A 107 -8.69 1.55 19.71
N MET A 108 -7.99 2.59 19.25
CA MET A 108 -8.61 3.75 18.64
C MET A 108 -9.36 3.37 17.34
N ALA A 109 -8.73 2.57 16.46
CA ALA A 109 -9.31 2.15 15.20
C ALA A 109 -10.60 1.33 15.34
N HIS A 110 -10.74 0.60 16.45
CA HIS A 110 -11.93 -0.22 16.76
C HIS A 110 -12.97 0.52 17.62
N SER A 111 -12.71 1.76 18.01
CA SER A 111 -13.69 2.56 18.75
C SER A 111 -14.90 2.92 17.87
N ASP A 112 -16.03 3.25 18.48
CA ASP A 112 -17.27 3.62 17.77
C ASP A 112 -17.08 4.76 16.77
N LYS A 113 -16.13 5.64 17.04
CA LYS A 113 -15.79 6.77 16.19
C LYS A 113 -15.06 6.40 14.89
N TYR A 114 -14.24 5.35 14.93
CA TYR A 114 -13.30 5.04 13.85
C TYR A 114 -13.48 3.65 13.24
N LYS A 115 -14.29 2.79 13.84
CA LYS A 115 -14.51 1.44 13.32
C LYS A 115 -15.15 1.45 11.94
N THR A 116 -14.85 0.42 11.18
CA THR A 116 -15.49 0.18 9.88
C THR A 116 -17.00 0.08 10.06
N PRO A 117 -17.81 0.79 9.26
CA PRO A 117 -19.26 0.72 9.35
C PRO A 117 -19.77 -0.66 8.91
N ARG A 118 -20.99 -1.00 9.32
CA ARG A 118 -21.67 -2.19 8.81
C ARG A 118 -21.90 -2.04 7.31
N HIS A 119 -21.66 -3.08 6.56
CA HIS A 119 -21.81 -3.14 5.12
C HIS A 119 -22.13 -4.57 4.71
N ASP A 120 -22.87 -4.72 3.62
CA ASP A 120 -23.27 -6.04 3.09
C ASP A 120 -22.36 -6.47 1.94
N SER A 121 -21.68 -5.50 1.29
CA SER A 121 -20.75 -5.74 0.19
C SER A 121 -19.63 -4.70 0.19
N TYR A 122 -18.57 -4.96 -0.57
CA TYR A 122 -17.49 -3.96 -0.80
C TYR A 122 -17.98 -2.75 -1.59
N ASP A 123 -18.95 -2.92 -2.49
CA ASP A 123 -19.57 -1.80 -3.22
C ASP A 123 -20.31 -0.86 -2.27
N ASP A 124 -20.98 -1.41 -1.25
CA ASP A 124 -21.65 -0.61 -0.23
C ASP A 124 -20.62 0.10 0.67
N LEU A 125 -19.52 -0.57 0.99
CA LEU A 125 -18.43 0.03 1.74
C LEU A 125 -17.77 1.17 0.96
N GLU A 126 -17.57 1.03 -0.34
CA GLU A 126 -17.06 2.08 -1.21
C GLU A 126 -18.01 3.29 -1.25
N LYS A 127 -19.32 3.06 -1.41
CA LYS A 127 -20.32 4.14 -1.35
C LYS A 127 -20.28 4.87 -0.01
N LEU A 128 -20.12 4.13 1.09
CA LEU A 128 -19.99 4.72 2.44
C LEU A 128 -18.70 5.52 2.58
N TYR A 129 -17.59 5.06 2.00
CA TYR A 129 -16.33 5.78 1.95
C TYR A 129 -16.53 7.15 1.28
N TRP A 130 -17.02 7.19 0.05
CA TRP A 130 -17.20 8.43 -0.69
C TRP A 130 -18.20 9.38 -0.02
N LYS A 131 -19.30 8.87 0.54
CA LYS A 131 -20.28 9.67 1.27
C LYS A 131 -19.73 10.29 2.56
N SER A 132 -18.81 9.60 3.22
CA SER A 132 -18.30 10.01 4.53
C SER A 132 -16.89 10.57 4.51
N LEU A 133 -16.26 10.70 3.35
CA LEU A 133 -14.84 11.05 3.22
C LEU A 133 -14.51 12.41 3.85
N ALA A 134 -15.37 13.41 3.68
CA ALA A 134 -15.20 14.73 4.25
C ALA A 134 -15.52 14.83 5.75
N TYR A 135 -16.08 13.77 6.34
CA TYR A 135 -16.55 13.76 7.73
C TYR A 135 -15.79 12.72 8.56
N GLY A 136 -15.51 13.02 9.83
CA GLY A 136 -14.84 12.07 10.72
C GLY A 136 -13.47 11.64 10.18
N PRO A 137 -12.52 12.56 10.09
CA PRO A 137 -11.22 12.30 9.48
C PRO A 137 -10.49 11.14 10.17
N PRO A 138 -9.97 10.16 9.41
CA PRO A 138 -9.23 9.04 9.96
C PRO A 138 -7.86 9.49 10.47
N VAL A 139 -7.22 8.60 11.21
CA VAL A 139 -5.80 8.72 11.58
C VAL A 139 -5.04 7.64 10.82
N TYR A 140 -3.97 8.01 10.15
CA TYR A 140 -3.13 7.13 9.35
C TYR A 140 -1.72 7.10 9.95
N GLY A 141 -1.25 5.94 10.32
CA GLY A 141 0.14 5.72 10.74
C GLY A 141 0.98 5.33 9.53
N CYS A 142 1.50 6.32 8.82
CA CYS A 142 2.33 6.11 7.65
C CYS A 142 3.82 6.33 7.97
N ASP A 143 4.66 5.87 7.07
CA ASP A 143 6.11 6.12 7.03
C ASP A 143 6.85 5.68 8.31
N VAL A 144 6.38 4.60 8.93
CA VAL A 144 7.07 4.02 10.09
C VAL A 144 8.23 3.16 9.58
N SER A 145 9.45 3.67 9.69
CA SER A 145 10.67 2.95 9.26
C SER A 145 10.86 1.68 10.06
N ASN A 146 10.42 0.58 9.51
CA ASN A 146 10.65 -0.76 10.07
C ASN A 146 10.16 -1.87 9.13
N ALA A 147 10.56 -3.11 9.45
CA ALA A 147 9.98 -4.33 8.89
C ALA A 147 9.53 -5.23 10.03
N ILE A 148 8.40 -5.91 9.84
CA ILE A 148 7.90 -6.87 10.83
C ILE A 148 8.06 -8.32 10.39
N SER A 149 8.64 -8.56 9.23
CA SER A 149 9.05 -9.89 8.78
C SER A 149 10.20 -10.41 9.64
N ASP A 150 10.32 -11.74 9.74
CA ASP A 150 11.43 -12.35 10.45
C ASP A 150 12.77 -11.97 9.78
N PRO A 151 13.81 -11.62 10.55
CA PRO A 151 15.09 -11.19 9.99
C PRO A 151 15.80 -12.26 9.15
N ASP A 152 15.50 -13.54 9.42
CA ASP A 152 16.04 -14.72 8.72
C ASP A 152 15.21 -15.14 7.50
N LEU A 153 14.13 -14.44 7.20
CA LEU A 153 13.33 -14.67 6.00
C LEU A 153 14.20 -14.42 4.76
N LYS A 154 14.34 -15.45 3.90
CA LYS A 154 15.18 -15.36 2.70
C LYS A 154 14.41 -15.03 1.44
N VAL A 155 13.16 -15.51 1.35
CA VAL A 155 12.32 -15.38 0.15
C VAL A 155 11.34 -14.23 0.35
N TRP A 156 11.34 -13.28 -0.57
CA TRP A 156 10.46 -12.09 -0.52
C TRP A 156 10.53 -11.32 0.81
N ASN A 157 11.72 -11.18 1.36
CA ASN A 157 11.92 -10.30 2.50
C ASN A 157 11.98 -8.86 2.03
N ILE A 158 10.91 -8.09 2.27
CA ILE A 158 10.80 -6.68 1.82
C ILE A 158 11.94 -5.82 2.35
N ALA A 159 12.48 -6.13 3.52
CA ALA A 159 13.64 -5.42 4.07
C ALA A 159 14.97 -5.76 3.35
N LYS A 160 14.99 -6.82 2.56
CA LYS A 160 16.22 -7.36 1.94
C LYS A 160 15.90 -8.00 0.59
N LEU A 161 15.11 -7.31 -0.23
CA LEU A 161 14.79 -7.80 -1.58
C LEU A 161 16.07 -7.86 -2.41
N ASP A 162 16.25 -8.97 -3.10
CA ASP A 162 17.36 -9.15 -4.03
C ASP A 162 17.02 -8.48 -5.37
N SER A 163 17.30 -7.20 -5.44
CA SER A 163 16.99 -6.33 -6.58
C SER A 163 18.21 -5.51 -6.99
N ILE A 164 18.20 -4.99 -8.20
CA ILE A 164 19.26 -4.10 -8.70
C ILE A 164 19.43 -2.86 -7.82
N LEU A 165 18.35 -2.35 -7.25
CA LEU A 165 18.39 -1.20 -6.35
C LEU A 165 19.20 -1.51 -5.08
N LYS A 166 19.12 -2.74 -4.56
CA LYS A 166 19.96 -3.18 -3.44
C LYS A 166 21.44 -3.09 -3.79
N THR A 167 21.84 -3.65 -4.93
CA THR A 167 23.23 -3.61 -5.38
C THR A 167 23.75 -2.17 -5.50
N VAL A 168 22.97 -1.30 -6.15
CA VAL A 168 23.35 0.13 -6.31
C VAL A 168 23.43 0.83 -4.94
N SER A 169 22.54 0.52 -4.03
CA SER A 169 22.52 1.13 -2.68
C SER A 169 23.71 0.68 -1.83
N GLU A 170 24.09 -0.59 -1.93
CA GLU A 170 25.26 -1.16 -1.27
C GLU A 170 26.55 -0.54 -1.82
N ASP A 171 26.68 -0.42 -3.14
CA ASP A 171 27.84 0.20 -3.81
C ASP A 171 28.02 1.69 -3.42
N LEU A 172 26.91 2.41 -3.27
CA LEU A 172 26.93 3.83 -2.90
C LEU A 172 26.92 4.04 -1.38
N ASN A 173 26.75 2.98 -0.59
CA ASN A 173 26.54 3.03 0.87
C ASN A 173 25.47 4.06 1.27
N GLN A 174 24.34 4.06 0.56
CA GLN A 174 23.23 4.98 0.76
C GLN A 174 21.95 4.25 1.13
N GLU A 175 21.32 4.67 2.22
CA GLU A 175 19.97 4.28 2.59
C GLU A 175 18.99 5.44 2.34
N ILE A 176 17.97 5.17 1.55
CA ILE A 176 16.87 6.09 1.28
C ILE A 176 15.62 5.48 1.87
N GLN A 177 15.15 6.05 2.97
CA GLN A 177 14.01 5.54 3.71
C GLN A 177 12.75 5.52 2.83
N GLY A 178 12.04 4.40 2.85
CA GLY A 178 10.86 4.17 2.02
C GLY A 178 11.15 3.79 0.57
N VAL A 179 12.40 3.86 0.12
CA VAL A 179 12.83 3.48 -1.23
C VAL A 179 13.59 2.15 -1.21
N ASN A 180 14.72 2.10 -0.54
CA ASN A 180 15.52 0.87 -0.37
C ASN A 180 15.44 0.29 1.06
N THR A 181 14.74 0.97 1.96
CA THR A 181 14.33 0.45 3.27
C THR A 181 12.82 0.45 3.39
N PRO A 182 12.20 -0.55 4.05
CA PRO A 182 10.75 -0.67 4.10
C PRO A 182 10.11 0.33 5.05
N TYR A 183 8.89 0.71 4.72
CA TYR A 183 7.97 1.39 5.62
C TYR A 183 6.84 0.47 6.06
N LEU A 184 6.39 0.62 7.30
CA LEU A 184 5.14 0.07 7.80
C LEU A 184 4.03 1.12 7.80
N TYR A 185 2.84 0.66 7.45
CA TYR A 185 1.65 1.48 7.38
C TYR A 185 0.56 0.89 8.27
N PHE A 186 -0.05 1.74 9.09
CA PHE A 186 -1.14 1.37 9.99
C PHE A 186 -2.40 2.14 9.58
N GLY A 187 -3.32 1.44 8.93
CA GLY A 187 -4.56 2.01 8.43
C GLY A 187 -5.76 1.65 9.30
N MET A 188 -6.65 2.60 9.50
CA MET A 188 -8.01 2.37 9.99
C MET A 188 -9.02 2.67 8.89
N TRP A 189 -10.30 2.48 9.15
CA TRP A 189 -11.34 2.88 8.21
C TRP A 189 -11.12 4.29 7.68
N LYS A 190 -11.18 4.45 6.37
CA LYS A 190 -10.93 5.67 5.59
C LYS A 190 -9.49 6.20 5.57
N ALA A 191 -8.54 5.58 6.24
CA ALA A 191 -7.13 5.93 6.01
C ALA A 191 -6.82 5.73 4.53
N THR A 192 -6.29 6.75 3.88
CA THR A 192 -6.23 6.82 2.42
C THR A 192 -4.87 7.29 1.94
N PHE A 193 -4.38 6.66 0.88
CA PHE A 193 -3.37 7.20 -0.01
C PHE A 193 -3.91 7.21 -1.44
N SER A 194 -3.53 8.19 -2.23
CA SER A 194 -3.94 8.30 -3.62
C SER A 194 -3.11 7.34 -4.49
N TRP A 195 -3.67 6.88 -5.59
CA TRP A 195 -2.89 6.21 -6.63
C TRP A 195 -1.79 7.14 -7.12
N HIS A 196 -0.58 6.67 -7.13
CA HIS A 196 0.61 7.41 -7.53
C HIS A 196 1.62 6.45 -8.17
N VAL A 197 2.61 7.01 -8.83
CA VAL A 197 3.83 6.31 -9.23
C VAL A 197 4.93 6.68 -8.25
N GLU A 198 5.87 5.76 -8.06
CA GLU A 198 7.01 6.01 -7.18
C GLU A 198 7.96 7.04 -7.78
N ASP A 199 8.75 7.69 -6.95
CA ASP A 199 9.85 8.54 -7.38
C ASP A 199 10.80 7.75 -8.29
N MET A 200 11.35 8.40 -9.30
CA MET A 200 12.22 7.81 -10.32
C MET A 200 11.57 6.65 -11.11
N ASP A 201 10.25 6.59 -11.16
CA ASP A 201 9.49 5.51 -11.81
C ASP A 201 9.88 4.09 -11.32
N LEU A 202 10.31 3.97 -10.07
CA LEU A 202 10.65 2.67 -9.46
C LEU A 202 9.42 1.78 -9.30
N TYR A 203 9.65 0.48 -9.24
CA TYR A 203 8.61 -0.47 -8.83
C TYR A 203 8.31 -0.34 -7.34
N ALA A 204 7.06 -0.57 -6.99
CA ALA A 204 6.62 -0.64 -5.61
C ALA A 204 6.08 -2.03 -5.27
N ILE A 205 6.36 -2.48 -4.08
CA ILE A 205 5.78 -3.68 -3.49
C ILE A 205 5.05 -3.31 -2.21
N ASN A 206 3.80 -3.74 -2.10
CA ASN A 206 2.98 -3.53 -0.91
C ASN A 206 2.52 -4.88 -0.38
N HIS A 207 2.88 -5.21 0.87
CA HIS A 207 2.52 -6.46 1.51
C HIS A 207 1.58 -6.21 2.69
N ILE A 208 0.43 -6.87 2.68
CA ILE A 208 -0.53 -6.81 3.78
C ILE A 208 -0.18 -7.89 4.79
N HIS A 209 0.31 -7.48 5.95
CA HIS A 209 0.63 -8.38 7.04
C HIS A 209 -0.61 -8.84 7.82
N LYS A 210 -1.53 -7.93 8.07
CA LYS A 210 -2.78 -8.20 8.80
C LYS A 210 -3.85 -7.19 8.40
N GLY A 211 -5.07 -7.64 8.20
CA GLY A 211 -6.21 -6.77 7.91
C GLY A 211 -7.13 -7.32 6.84
N TYR A 212 -8.16 -6.55 6.51
CA TYR A 212 -9.09 -6.84 5.44
C TYR A 212 -8.80 -5.94 4.25
N VAL A 213 -8.73 -6.56 3.08
CA VAL A 213 -8.76 -5.96 1.75
C VAL A 213 -8.05 -4.62 1.59
N ASN A 214 -6.77 -4.69 1.35
CA ASN A 214 -6.05 -3.74 0.52
C ASN A 214 -5.42 -4.54 -0.61
N CYS A 215 -5.34 -3.97 -1.80
CA CYS A 215 -4.61 -4.63 -2.87
C CYS A 215 -3.13 -4.56 -2.55
N SER A 216 -2.48 -5.70 -2.39
CA SER A 216 -1.03 -5.76 -2.50
C SER A 216 -0.71 -5.71 -3.98
N CYS A 217 0.10 -4.77 -4.40
CA CYS A 217 0.25 -4.49 -5.80
C CYS A 217 1.70 -4.16 -6.13
N ILE A 218 2.18 -4.67 -7.25
CA ILE A 218 3.36 -4.15 -7.91
C ILE A 218 2.85 -3.09 -8.88
N LEU A 219 3.26 -1.85 -8.68
CA LEU A 219 2.89 -0.74 -9.55
C LEU A 219 3.94 -0.59 -10.65
N ARG A 220 3.46 -0.47 -11.88
CA ARG A 220 4.24 -0.04 -13.03
C ARG A 220 3.53 1.14 -13.69
N ARG A 221 4.32 2.00 -14.29
CA ARG A 221 3.86 3.11 -15.12
C ARG A 221 3.23 2.64 -16.44
#